data_333e8ded21730dffcd4a0b8af0b03fad
#
_entry.id   333e8ded21730dffcd4a0b8af0b03fad
#
_cell.length_a   1.000
_cell.length_b   1.000
_cell.length_c   1.000
_cell.angle_alpha   90.00
_cell.angle_beta   90.00
_cell.angle_gamma   90.00
#
_symmetry.space_group_name_H-M   'P 1'
#
loop_
_entity.id
_entity.type
_entity.pdbx_description
1 polymer ?
#
loop_
_entity_poly.entity_id
_entity_poly.type
_entity_poly.pdbx_seq_one_letter_code
_entity_poly.pdbx_strand_id
1 'polypeptide(L)'
;MKLPFEVRQRRLLLTTLPLVLLVAIAGFVIFRPTSGRDVRPATLTEIAQRVRSGDIVEIRESEAGGEVTTRSGALLSYYTGPTGLLKVLPRLGVSPDELAQVRYAVAPPPPAWLGFLPLLVPLLFFGAVMVFVWRRWSGRGDAAGGALMAFGRSRARIVRPHADPITFQDVAGVDEARQELQEVVEFLREPLKFVELGARIPRGVLLVGPPGTGKTLLARAVAGEANVPFFSISGSEFVEMFVGVGAGRVRDLFLNARKSAPCIVFVDEIDAVGRQRGAGVGNANDEREQTLNQILVEMDGFDDHAGVIVVAATNRPDVLDPALLRPGRFDRVVMVPAPDVRGRKAILDVHARGKPFEADVALDVVAGQTPGFSGADLANVLNEGAILAARRDKRTIGMAELEEAIDRVSAGPERTSTVMSVREKELTAYHESGRAVVARFLAHHDPVHKISIVPRGLRLGTTRFLPTEDRYYNTRGQCIDAVTASLGGHAAERIVFGESSTCGRDDIERATAIVRRMVKEFGMSERLGPVAFGRKHQMIFLGRDIGEQRDYSQHVGELIDEEVRRFLDEGFARACAILRAHLDLLERLARELIGQESLDASALERIFGLAEPGTVTST
;
A
#
# COMPACT_ATOMS: atom_id res chain seq x y z
N MET A 1 -13.29 -26.09 10.95
CA MET A 1 -12.80 -27.47 11.05
C MET A 1 -12.53 -27.97 9.62
N LYS A 2 -11.26 -27.95 9.16
CA LYS A 2 -10.87 -28.36 7.81
C LYS A 2 -10.70 -29.86 7.78
N LEU A 3 -11.47 -30.57 6.95
CA LEU A 3 -11.34 -32.01 6.73
C LEU A 3 -9.93 -32.32 6.19
N PRO A 4 -9.28 -33.39 6.65
CA PRO A 4 -7.92 -33.75 6.23
C PRO A 4 -7.86 -34.05 4.73
N PHE A 5 -6.75 -33.70 4.12
CA PHE A 5 -6.48 -33.73 2.67
C PHE A 5 -6.79 -35.09 2.01
N GLU A 6 -6.59 -36.21 2.69
CA GLU A 6 -6.89 -37.57 2.22
C GLU A 6 -8.38 -37.85 1.98
N VAL A 7 -9.28 -37.29 2.78
CA VAL A 7 -10.72 -37.50 2.61
C VAL A 7 -11.23 -36.76 1.36
N ARG A 8 -10.58 -35.67 0.97
CA ARG A 8 -10.92 -34.90 -0.21
C ARG A 8 -10.48 -35.60 -1.50
N GLN A 9 -9.33 -36.27 -1.48
CA GLN A 9 -8.85 -37.07 -2.63
C GLN A 9 -9.71 -38.34 -2.83
N ARG A 10 -10.11 -39.05 -1.77
CA ARG A 10 -10.97 -40.23 -1.88
C ARG A 10 -12.36 -39.90 -2.45
N ARG A 11 -12.94 -38.75 -2.11
CA ARG A 11 -14.21 -38.30 -2.71
C ARG A 11 -14.05 -37.90 -4.19
N LEU A 12 -12.92 -37.32 -4.58
CA LEU A 12 -12.64 -37.00 -5.97
C LEU A 12 -12.49 -38.27 -6.81
N LEU A 13 -11.76 -39.27 -6.32
CA LEU A 13 -11.57 -40.57 -6.97
C LEU A 13 -12.91 -41.34 -7.12
N LEU A 14 -13.76 -41.34 -6.10
CA LEU A 14 -15.06 -42.00 -6.13
C LEU A 14 -16.08 -41.38 -7.11
N THR A 15 -15.93 -40.11 -7.45
CA THR A 15 -16.84 -39.42 -8.39
C THR A 15 -16.32 -39.37 -9.81
N THR A 16 -15.01 -39.45 -10.05
CA THR A 16 -14.41 -39.44 -11.40
C THR A 16 -14.20 -40.85 -11.96
N LEU A 17 -13.99 -41.85 -11.11
CA LEU A 17 -13.77 -43.24 -11.54
C LEU A 17 -14.90 -43.81 -12.40
N PRO A 18 -16.21 -43.68 -12.05
CA PRO A 18 -17.31 -44.20 -12.88
C PRO A 18 -17.41 -43.47 -14.22
N LEU A 19 -17.06 -42.18 -14.30
CA LEU A 19 -17.08 -41.44 -15.56
C LEU A 19 -15.96 -41.88 -16.50
N VAL A 20 -14.75 -42.06 -15.96
CA VAL A 20 -13.60 -42.60 -16.73
C VAL A 20 -13.85 -44.01 -17.18
N LEU A 21 -14.50 -44.83 -16.34
CA LEU A 21 -14.84 -46.22 -16.68
C LEU A 21 -15.88 -46.26 -17.80
N LEU A 22 -16.89 -45.37 -17.78
CA LEU A 22 -17.94 -45.28 -18.79
C LEU A 22 -17.38 -44.81 -20.14
N VAL A 23 -16.44 -43.84 -20.14
CA VAL A 23 -15.73 -43.41 -21.37
C VAL A 23 -14.82 -44.51 -21.89
N ALA A 24 -14.14 -45.27 -21.04
CA ALA A 24 -13.33 -46.40 -21.43
C ALA A 24 -14.14 -47.54 -22.01
N ILE A 25 -15.32 -47.85 -21.41
CA ILE A 25 -16.25 -48.88 -21.94
C ILE A 25 -16.83 -48.45 -23.28
N ALA A 26 -17.26 -47.17 -23.42
CA ALA A 26 -17.77 -46.65 -24.68
C ALA A 26 -16.68 -46.68 -25.78
N GLY A 27 -15.44 -46.27 -25.45
CA GLY A 27 -14.29 -46.38 -26.34
C GLY A 27 -14.01 -47.83 -26.72
N PHE A 28 -14.05 -48.76 -25.77
CA PHE A 28 -13.84 -50.19 -26.05
C PHE A 28 -14.92 -50.81 -26.94
N VAL A 29 -16.19 -50.37 -26.78
CA VAL A 29 -17.29 -50.84 -27.63
C VAL A 29 -17.21 -50.25 -29.04
N ILE A 30 -16.82 -49.01 -29.20
CA ILE A 30 -16.67 -48.31 -30.49
C ILE A 30 -15.43 -48.78 -31.25
N PHE A 31 -14.32 -49.03 -30.56
CA PHE A 31 -13.04 -49.47 -31.15
C PHE A 31 -12.78 -50.96 -30.98
N ARG A 32 -13.83 -51.77 -30.72
CA ARG A 32 -13.65 -53.23 -30.67
C ARG A 32 -13.18 -53.73 -32.03
N PRO A 33 -11.93 -54.25 -32.21
CA PRO A 33 -11.54 -54.83 -33.45
C PRO A 33 -12.44 -56.04 -33.69
N THR A 34 -13.24 -56.03 -34.78
CA THR A 34 -13.88 -57.23 -35.26
C THR A 34 -12.80 -58.32 -35.39
N SER A 35 -12.97 -59.35 -34.58
CA SER A 35 -11.99 -60.44 -34.40
C SER A 35 -11.44 -60.91 -35.72
N GLY A 36 -10.15 -60.90 -35.81
CA GLY A 36 -9.35 -61.22 -36.98
C GLY A 36 -9.65 -62.62 -37.56
N ARG A 37 -10.49 -62.64 -38.55
CA ARG A 37 -10.36 -63.59 -39.65
C ARG A 37 -9.64 -62.84 -40.74
N ASP A 38 -8.49 -63.39 -41.25
CA ASP A 38 -7.70 -62.82 -42.33
C ASP A 38 -8.59 -62.77 -43.60
N VAL A 39 -9.33 -61.67 -43.76
CA VAL A 39 -10.21 -61.43 -44.92
C VAL A 39 -9.41 -60.61 -45.92
N ARG A 40 -9.02 -61.23 -47.08
CA ARG A 40 -8.33 -60.47 -48.11
C ARG A 40 -9.28 -59.84 -49.10
N PRO A 41 -9.08 -58.55 -49.44
CA PRO A 41 -9.86 -57.94 -50.49
C PRO A 41 -9.56 -58.55 -51.82
N ALA A 42 -10.62 -58.93 -52.54
CA ALA A 42 -10.49 -59.55 -53.89
C ALA A 42 -11.30 -58.71 -54.91
N THR A 43 -10.79 -58.65 -56.13
CA THR A 43 -11.46 -58.00 -57.24
C THR A 43 -12.60 -58.87 -57.76
N LEU A 44 -13.65 -58.27 -58.34
CA LEU A 44 -14.76 -59.04 -58.95
C LEU A 44 -14.33 -59.95 -60.05
N THR A 45 -13.25 -59.62 -60.80
CA THR A 45 -12.65 -60.44 -61.86
C THR A 45 -11.95 -61.66 -61.26
N GLU A 46 -11.28 -61.50 -60.12
CA GLU A 46 -10.63 -62.63 -59.43
C GLU A 46 -11.68 -63.59 -58.87
N ILE A 47 -12.75 -63.10 -58.34
CA ILE A 47 -13.89 -63.88 -57.83
C ILE A 47 -14.52 -64.67 -59.03
N ALA A 48 -14.77 -64.00 -60.17
CA ALA A 48 -15.31 -64.66 -61.36
C ALA A 48 -14.39 -65.80 -61.88
N GLN A 49 -13.08 -65.60 -61.85
CA GLN A 49 -12.08 -66.61 -62.24
C GLN A 49 -12.08 -67.82 -61.29
N ARG A 50 -12.22 -67.55 -59.96
CA ARG A 50 -12.28 -68.61 -58.94
C ARG A 50 -13.60 -69.38 -58.94
N VAL A 51 -14.73 -68.72 -59.33
CA VAL A 51 -15.99 -69.42 -59.57
C VAL A 51 -15.87 -70.40 -60.72
N ARG A 52 -15.28 -70.00 -61.85
CA ARG A 52 -15.01 -70.89 -62.99
C ARG A 52 -14.09 -72.07 -62.68
N SER A 53 -13.10 -71.85 -61.82
CA SER A 53 -12.20 -72.89 -61.36
C SER A 53 -12.79 -73.85 -60.33
N GLY A 54 -14.02 -73.59 -59.85
CA GLY A 54 -14.70 -74.39 -58.83
C GLY A 54 -14.11 -74.26 -57.42
N ASP A 55 -13.32 -73.23 -57.18
CA ASP A 55 -12.65 -73.03 -55.88
C ASP A 55 -13.53 -72.30 -54.82
N ILE A 56 -14.72 -71.77 -55.20
CA ILE A 56 -15.59 -71.10 -54.30
C ILE A 56 -16.67 -72.04 -53.76
N VAL A 57 -16.84 -72.06 -52.44
CA VAL A 57 -17.82 -72.90 -51.73
C VAL A 57 -19.08 -72.16 -51.33
N GLU A 58 -18.91 -70.93 -50.80
CA GLU A 58 -20.02 -70.12 -50.26
C GLU A 58 -19.81 -68.64 -50.58
N ILE A 59 -20.85 -67.98 -51.00
CA ILE A 59 -20.94 -66.54 -51.19
C ILE A 59 -21.97 -65.96 -50.17
N ARG A 60 -21.51 -65.09 -49.27
CA ARG A 60 -22.42 -64.33 -48.37
C ARG A 60 -22.52 -62.90 -48.83
N GLU A 61 -23.65 -62.47 -49.27
CA GLU A 61 -23.90 -61.15 -49.77
C GLU A 61 -24.55 -60.27 -48.70
N SER A 62 -24.11 -59.03 -48.60
CA SER A 62 -24.66 -57.93 -47.78
C SER A 62 -25.02 -56.78 -48.72
N GLU A 63 -25.73 -55.71 -48.22
CA GLU A 63 -26.27 -54.62 -49.05
C GLU A 63 -25.27 -53.91 -49.97
N ALA A 64 -23.98 -53.88 -49.69
CA ALA A 64 -22.99 -53.17 -50.50
C ALA A 64 -21.83 -54.04 -51.00
N GLY A 65 -21.76 -55.28 -50.56
CA GLY A 65 -20.67 -56.22 -50.87
C GLY A 65 -20.83 -57.52 -50.11
N GLY A 66 -19.78 -58.32 -49.95
CA GLY A 66 -19.93 -59.56 -49.20
C GLY A 66 -18.60 -60.28 -49.02
N GLU A 67 -18.70 -61.50 -48.50
CA GLU A 67 -17.57 -62.40 -48.26
C GLU A 67 -17.72 -63.68 -49.08
N VAL A 68 -16.64 -64.16 -49.68
CA VAL A 68 -16.58 -65.41 -50.43
C VAL A 68 -15.63 -66.36 -49.71
N THR A 69 -16.10 -67.60 -49.45
CA THR A 69 -15.31 -68.65 -48.85
C THR A 69 -14.80 -69.55 -49.89
N THR A 70 -13.48 -69.70 -49.98
CA THR A 70 -12.80 -70.65 -50.93
C THR A 70 -12.75 -72.07 -50.35
N ARG A 71 -12.50 -73.07 -51.15
CA ARG A 71 -12.29 -74.47 -50.70
C ARG A 71 -11.09 -74.62 -49.76
N SER A 72 -10.09 -73.77 -49.90
CA SER A 72 -8.97 -73.70 -48.98
C SER A 72 -9.24 -73.07 -47.64
N GLY A 73 -10.50 -72.56 -47.38
CA GLY A 73 -10.90 -71.91 -46.18
C GLY A 73 -10.53 -70.39 -46.08
N ALA A 74 -9.94 -69.84 -47.17
CA ALA A 74 -9.61 -68.43 -47.22
C ALA A 74 -10.91 -67.58 -47.43
N LEU A 75 -11.03 -66.46 -46.67
CA LEU A 75 -12.13 -65.54 -46.80
C LEU A 75 -11.68 -64.36 -47.67
N LEU A 76 -12.44 -64.09 -48.72
CA LEU A 76 -12.24 -62.96 -49.63
C LEU A 76 -13.37 -62.00 -49.52
N SER A 77 -13.13 -60.70 -49.29
CA SER A 77 -14.15 -59.66 -49.29
C SER A 77 -14.22 -58.97 -50.64
N TYR A 78 -15.42 -58.60 -51.01
CA TYR A 78 -15.67 -57.85 -52.24
C TYR A 78 -16.71 -56.76 -52.04
N TYR A 79 -16.71 -55.82 -52.97
CA TYR A 79 -17.66 -54.74 -53.02
C TYR A 79 -18.32 -54.64 -54.38
N THR A 80 -19.67 -54.70 -54.45
CA THR A 80 -20.43 -54.70 -55.72
C THR A 80 -21.36 -53.49 -55.86
N GLY A 81 -21.50 -52.69 -54.79
CA GLY A 81 -22.55 -51.68 -54.76
C GLY A 81 -23.97 -52.29 -54.76
N PRO A 82 -24.99 -51.53 -55.07
CA PRO A 82 -26.40 -51.98 -54.97
C PRO A 82 -26.81 -53.03 -56.01
N THR A 83 -25.94 -53.43 -56.95
CA THR A 83 -26.31 -54.34 -58.06
C THR A 83 -26.22 -55.84 -57.75
N GLY A 84 -25.59 -56.22 -56.67
CA GLY A 84 -25.41 -57.59 -56.22
C GLY A 84 -24.48 -58.43 -57.10
N LEU A 85 -23.74 -59.38 -56.49
CA LEU A 85 -22.71 -60.20 -57.17
C LEU A 85 -23.30 -61.12 -58.23
N LEU A 86 -24.48 -61.67 -57.95
CA LEU A 86 -25.18 -62.58 -58.93
C LEU A 86 -25.53 -61.92 -60.26
N LYS A 87 -25.74 -60.59 -60.29
CA LYS A 87 -25.99 -59.89 -61.57
C LYS A 87 -24.70 -59.48 -62.28
N VAL A 88 -23.61 -59.42 -61.58
CA VAL A 88 -22.30 -59.01 -62.15
C VAL A 88 -21.49 -60.20 -62.70
N LEU A 89 -21.52 -61.37 -62.05
CA LEU A 89 -20.80 -62.57 -62.45
C LEU A 89 -21.11 -63.06 -63.86
N PRO A 90 -22.39 -63.08 -64.32
CA PRO A 90 -22.67 -63.47 -65.73
C PRO A 90 -22.05 -62.51 -66.75
N ARG A 91 -21.96 -61.19 -66.42
CA ARG A 91 -21.28 -60.21 -67.30
C ARG A 91 -19.77 -60.36 -67.36
N LEU A 92 -19.19 -61.05 -66.37
CA LEU A 92 -17.79 -61.38 -66.30
C LEU A 92 -17.52 -62.79 -66.89
N GLY A 93 -18.52 -63.42 -67.58
CA GLY A 93 -18.41 -64.63 -68.33
C GLY A 93 -18.49 -65.91 -67.49
N VAL A 94 -19.16 -65.91 -66.36
CA VAL A 94 -19.48 -67.06 -65.51
C VAL A 94 -20.79 -67.69 -66.00
N SER A 95 -20.82 -69.01 -66.30
CA SER A 95 -22.02 -69.68 -66.78
C SER A 95 -23.06 -69.98 -65.67
N PRO A 96 -24.34 -70.05 -65.95
CA PRO A 96 -25.40 -70.37 -64.95
C PRO A 96 -25.15 -71.70 -64.21
N ASP A 97 -24.56 -72.67 -64.89
CA ASP A 97 -24.26 -74.00 -64.33
C ASP A 97 -23.13 -73.99 -63.33
N GLU A 98 -22.13 -73.10 -63.52
CA GLU A 98 -21.04 -72.87 -62.59
C GLU A 98 -21.52 -72.14 -61.33
N LEU A 99 -22.49 -71.23 -61.45
CA LEU A 99 -23.12 -70.56 -60.33
C LEU A 99 -24.02 -71.47 -59.48
N ALA A 100 -24.66 -72.47 -60.09
CA ALA A 100 -25.52 -73.42 -59.39
C ALA A 100 -24.75 -74.34 -58.41
N GLN A 101 -23.37 -74.43 -58.53
CA GLN A 101 -22.53 -75.22 -57.66
C GLN A 101 -22.08 -74.43 -56.38
N VAL A 102 -22.34 -73.15 -56.28
CA VAL A 102 -21.90 -72.32 -55.18
C VAL A 102 -23.08 -72.04 -54.23
N ARG A 103 -22.88 -72.24 -52.93
CA ARG A 103 -23.90 -71.90 -51.96
C ARG A 103 -24.00 -70.36 -51.82
N TYR A 104 -25.22 -69.84 -51.99
CA TYR A 104 -25.48 -68.41 -51.85
C TYR A 104 -26.32 -68.14 -50.63
N ALA A 105 -25.86 -67.24 -49.77
CA ALA A 105 -26.54 -66.81 -48.56
C ALA A 105 -26.58 -65.27 -48.48
N VAL A 106 -27.74 -64.71 -48.16
CA VAL A 106 -27.86 -63.28 -47.91
C VAL A 106 -27.81 -63.03 -46.40
N ALA A 107 -26.94 -62.18 -45.98
CA ALA A 107 -26.81 -61.83 -44.58
C ALA A 107 -28.04 -60.98 -44.16
N PRO A 108 -28.70 -61.29 -43.03
CA PRO A 108 -29.83 -60.48 -42.55
C PRO A 108 -29.32 -59.05 -42.23
N PRO A 109 -30.12 -58.01 -42.57
CA PRO A 109 -29.72 -56.65 -42.25
C PRO A 109 -29.60 -56.49 -40.73
N PRO A 110 -28.62 -55.69 -40.27
CA PRO A 110 -28.48 -55.40 -38.84
C PRO A 110 -29.75 -54.73 -38.30
N PRO A 111 -30.17 -55.02 -37.05
CA PRO A 111 -31.40 -54.46 -36.51
C PRO A 111 -31.35 -52.94 -36.50
N ALA A 112 -32.41 -52.30 -36.98
CA ALA A 112 -32.51 -50.85 -37.23
C ALA A 112 -32.17 -49.96 -36.00
N TRP A 113 -32.32 -50.50 -34.79
CA TRP A 113 -32.01 -49.75 -33.56
C TRP A 113 -30.49 -49.56 -33.38
N LEU A 114 -29.59 -50.39 -33.96
CA LEU A 114 -28.14 -50.19 -33.93
C LEU A 114 -27.74 -48.92 -34.68
N GLY A 115 -28.49 -48.45 -35.65
CA GLY A 115 -28.25 -47.20 -36.37
C GLY A 115 -28.45 -45.94 -35.53
N PHE A 116 -29.21 -46.03 -34.43
CA PHE A 116 -29.42 -44.91 -33.52
C PHE A 116 -28.36 -44.82 -32.40
N LEU A 117 -27.53 -45.84 -32.19
CA LEU A 117 -26.50 -45.86 -31.17
C LEU A 117 -25.49 -44.72 -31.28
N PRO A 118 -24.97 -44.35 -32.47
CA PRO A 118 -24.04 -43.22 -32.62
C PRO A 118 -24.63 -41.89 -32.25
N LEU A 119 -25.96 -41.76 -32.30
CA LEU A 119 -26.68 -40.54 -31.93
C LEU A 119 -27.07 -40.51 -30.44
N LEU A 120 -27.46 -41.65 -29.87
CA LEU A 120 -27.86 -41.78 -28.46
C LEU A 120 -26.69 -41.69 -27.48
N VAL A 121 -25.53 -42.23 -27.81
CA VAL A 121 -24.36 -42.22 -26.94
C VAL A 121 -23.85 -40.77 -26.64
N PRO A 122 -23.66 -39.89 -27.64
CA PRO A 122 -23.31 -38.51 -27.41
C PRO A 122 -24.39 -37.74 -26.62
N LEU A 123 -25.67 -37.99 -26.90
CA LEU A 123 -26.78 -37.34 -26.21
C LEU A 123 -26.87 -37.73 -24.75
N LEU A 124 -26.67 -38.99 -24.41
CA LEU A 124 -26.62 -39.47 -23.03
C LEU A 124 -25.34 -38.96 -22.30
N PHE A 125 -24.22 -38.88 -23.03
CA PHE A 125 -23.01 -38.30 -22.49
C PHE A 125 -23.18 -36.80 -22.16
N PHE A 126 -23.73 -36.01 -23.08
CA PHE A 126 -24.01 -34.60 -22.87
C PHE A 126 -25.06 -34.40 -21.76
N GLY A 127 -26.10 -35.23 -21.70
CA GLY A 127 -27.07 -35.22 -20.61
C GLY A 127 -26.44 -35.51 -19.25
N ALA A 128 -25.55 -36.53 -19.19
CA ALA A 128 -24.81 -36.85 -17.96
C ALA A 128 -23.86 -35.75 -17.53
N VAL A 129 -23.14 -35.13 -18.48
CA VAL A 129 -22.26 -33.98 -18.21
C VAL A 129 -23.11 -32.79 -17.75
N MET A 130 -24.23 -32.50 -18.35
CA MET A 130 -25.13 -31.41 -17.96
C MET A 130 -25.73 -31.62 -16.57
N VAL A 131 -26.16 -32.83 -16.25
CA VAL A 131 -26.62 -33.21 -14.90
C VAL A 131 -25.47 -33.15 -13.89
N PHE A 132 -24.25 -33.56 -14.26
CA PHE A 132 -23.07 -33.44 -13.41
C PHE A 132 -22.70 -31.97 -13.14
N VAL A 133 -22.70 -31.13 -14.18
CA VAL A 133 -22.47 -29.68 -14.06
C VAL A 133 -23.59 -29.03 -13.24
N TRP A 134 -24.85 -29.38 -13.52
CA TRP A 134 -25.99 -28.85 -12.77
C TRP A 134 -25.98 -29.30 -11.29
N ARG A 135 -25.67 -30.56 -11.03
CA ARG A 135 -25.49 -31.08 -9.64
C ARG A 135 -24.27 -30.49 -8.93
N ARG A 136 -23.22 -30.19 -9.67
CA ARG A 136 -22.05 -29.48 -9.15
C ARG A 136 -22.34 -28.00 -8.91
N TRP A 137 -23.20 -27.40 -9.71
CA TRP A 137 -23.67 -26.02 -9.54
C TRP A 137 -24.77 -25.90 -8.49
N SER A 138 -25.79 -26.74 -8.50
CA SER A 138 -26.90 -26.71 -7.52
C SER A 138 -26.47 -27.18 -6.12
N GLY A 139 -25.51 -28.08 -6.00
CA GLY A 139 -24.90 -28.45 -4.71
C GLY A 139 -23.84 -27.46 -4.18
N ARG A 140 -23.53 -26.41 -4.95
CA ARG A 140 -22.66 -25.29 -4.63
C ARG A 140 -23.41 -23.96 -4.65
N GLY A 141 -24.72 -23.96 -4.55
CA GLY A 141 -25.58 -22.78 -4.52
C GLY A 141 -25.16 -21.75 -3.46
N ASP A 142 -24.37 -22.15 -2.44
CA ASP A 142 -23.76 -21.22 -1.47
C ASP A 142 -22.31 -20.84 -1.76
N ALA A 143 -21.58 -21.56 -2.64
CA ALA A 143 -20.14 -21.32 -2.79
C ALA A 143 -19.75 -20.57 -4.08
N ALA A 144 -20.47 -20.65 -5.17
CA ALA A 144 -20.12 -19.95 -6.43
C ALA A 144 -20.84 -18.60 -6.56
N GLY A 145 -22.10 -18.51 -6.13
CA GLY A 145 -22.78 -17.23 -5.90
C GLY A 145 -22.13 -16.46 -4.75
N GLY A 146 -21.62 -17.16 -3.73
CA GLY A 146 -20.86 -16.61 -2.62
C GLY A 146 -19.47 -16.09 -3.00
N ALA A 147 -18.82 -16.63 -4.01
CA ALA A 147 -17.50 -16.12 -4.43
C ALA A 147 -17.64 -14.80 -5.19
N LEU A 148 -18.60 -14.63 -6.08
CA LEU A 148 -18.90 -13.34 -6.74
C LEU A 148 -19.47 -12.30 -5.76
N MET A 149 -20.32 -12.73 -4.81
CA MET A 149 -20.80 -11.85 -3.72
C MET A 149 -19.73 -11.63 -2.62
N ALA A 150 -18.74 -12.50 -2.47
CA ALA A 150 -17.64 -12.30 -1.53
C ALA A 150 -16.67 -11.19 -1.97
N PHE A 151 -16.58 -10.86 -3.25
CA PHE A 151 -15.80 -9.71 -3.74
C PHE A 151 -16.37 -8.36 -3.29
N GLY A 152 -17.67 -8.25 -3.07
CA GLY A 152 -18.33 -7.03 -2.57
C GLY A 152 -18.47 -6.96 -1.05
N ARG A 153 -18.03 -7.96 -0.28
CA ARG A 153 -18.10 -7.91 1.19
C ARG A 153 -17.01 -7.02 1.76
N SER A 154 -17.40 -6.17 2.69
CA SER A 154 -16.47 -5.35 3.44
C SER A 154 -15.47 -6.22 4.20
N ARG A 155 -14.18 -5.87 4.11
CA ARG A 155 -13.10 -6.46 4.92
C ARG A 155 -12.91 -5.72 6.24
N ALA A 156 -13.84 -4.85 6.62
CA ALA A 156 -13.76 -4.05 7.83
C ALA A 156 -13.47 -4.92 9.06
N ARG A 157 -12.47 -4.54 9.82
CA ARG A 157 -12.17 -5.13 11.12
C ARG A 157 -13.21 -4.65 12.12
N ILE A 158 -14.00 -5.57 12.65
CA ILE A 158 -14.93 -5.27 13.74
C ILE A 158 -14.18 -5.49 15.04
N VAL A 159 -13.89 -4.42 15.75
CA VAL A 159 -13.39 -4.48 17.13
C VAL A 159 -14.60 -4.29 18.04
N ARG A 160 -15.01 -5.36 18.68
CA ARG A 160 -16.05 -5.31 19.73
C ARG A 160 -15.43 -4.80 21.03
N PRO A 161 -16.20 -4.20 21.93
CA PRO A 161 -15.69 -3.83 23.24
C PRO A 161 -15.02 -5.04 23.91
N HIS A 162 -13.75 -4.90 24.26
CA HIS A 162 -12.95 -5.94 24.94
C HIS A 162 -12.84 -5.62 26.43
N ALA A 163 -12.33 -6.57 27.22
CA ALA A 163 -12.09 -6.37 28.65
C ALA A 163 -11.13 -5.20 28.96
N ASP A 164 -10.17 -4.90 28.04
CA ASP A 164 -9.25 -3.76 28.14
C ASP A 164 -9.40 -2.88 26.89
N PRO A 165 -10.41 -1.98 26.84
CA PRO A 165 -10.57 -1.04 25.75
C PRO A 165 -9.48 0.04 25.80
N ILE A 166 -8.99 0.45 24.64
CA ILE A 166 -8.19 1.67 24.52
C ILE A 166 -9.08 2.85 24.88
N THR A 167 -8.64 3.68 25.82
CA THR A 167 -9.38 4.84 26.32
C THR A 167 -8.58 6.13 26.13
N PHE A 168 -9.14 7.28 26.52
CA PHE A 168 -8.42 8.55 26.50
C PHE A 168 -7.22 8.60 27.45
N GLN A 169 -7.08 7.64 28.38
CA GLN A 169 -5.89 7.51 29.23
C GLN A 169 -4.66 6.97 28.48
N ASP A 170 -4.88 6.34 27.34
CA ASP A 170 -3.83 5.81 26.47
C ASP A 170 -3.43 6.78 25.37
N VAL A 171 -4.10 7.93 25.30
CA VAL A 171 -3.85 9.01 24.33
C VAL A 171 -3.34 10.23 25.07
N ALA A 172 -2.20 10.75 24.64
CA ALA A 172 -1.56 11.91 25.25
C ALA A 172 -1.11 12.93 24.20
N GLY A 173 -0.92 14.18 24.59
CA GLY A 173 -0.38 15.24 23.73
C GLY A 173 -1.35 15.78 22.67
N VAL A 174 -2.66 15.58 22.85
CA VAL A 174 -3.72 16.03 21.93
C VAL A 174 -4.95 16.48 22.73
N ASP A 175 -4.76 17.33 23.74
CA ASP A 175 -5.79 17.67 24.72
C ASP A 175 -6.98 18.38 24.09
N GLU A 176 -6.76 19.29 23.14
CA GLU A 176 -7.83 20.00 22.43
C GLU A 176 -8.66 19.03 21.58
N ALA A 177 -8.00 18.16 20.82
CA ALA A 177 -8.70 17.15 20.02
C ALA A 177 -9.47 16.17 20.91
N ARG A 178 -8.93 15.80 22.08
CA ARG A 178 -9.62 14.97 23.07
C ARG A 178 -10.87 15.67 23.60
N GLN A 179 -10.80 16.96 23.92
CA GLN A 179 -11.93 17.74 24.42
C GLN A 179 -13.06 17.82 23.39
N GLU A 180 -12.74 18.11 22.12
CA GLU A 180 -13.74 18.12 21.05
C GLU A 180 -14.40 16.75 20.84
N LEU A 181 -13.62 15.68 20.96
CA LEU A 181 -14.13 14.32 20.79
C LEU A 181 -14.87 13.80 22.03
N GLN A 182 -14.67 14.41 23.20
CA GLN A 182 -15.45 14.10 24.40
C GLN A 182 -16.95 14.34 24.18
N GLU A 183 -17.31 15.40 23.43
CA GLU A 183 -18.71 15.65 23.08
C GLU A 183 -19.27 14.50 22.20
N VAL A 184 -18.46 13.93 21.30
CA VAL A 184 -18.86 12.78 20.47
C VAL A 184 -19.13 11.56 21.33
N VAL A 185 -18.30 11.34 22.36
CA VAL A 185 -18.49 10.25 23.35
C VAL A 185 -19.79 10.45 24.11
N GLU A 186 -20.08 11.67 24.57
CA GLU A 186 -21.32 11.98 25.27
C GLU A 186 -22.56 11.75 24.38
N PHE A 187 -22.50 12.13 23.11
CA PHE A 187 -23.58 11.84 22.15
C PHE A 187 -23.85 10.35 21.99
N LEU A 188 -22.78 9.53 21.95
CA LEU A 188 -22.94 8.07 21.82
C LEU A 188 -23.47 7.42 23.10
N ARG A 189 -23.13 7.97 24.28
CA ARG A 189 -23.58 7.46 25.57
C ARG A 189 -25.01 7.90 25.93
N GLU A 190 -25.33 9.16 25.71
CA GLU A 190 -26.59 9.80 26.15
C GLU A 190 -27.26 10.60 25.00
N PRO A 191 -27.67 9.97 23.90
CA PRO A 191 -28.20 10.68 22.75
C PRO A 191 -29.48 11.46 23.04
N LEU A 192 -30.33 10.99 23.96
CA LEU A 192 -31.59 11.60 24.29
C LEU A 192 -31.45 13.01 24.89
N LYS A 193 -30.43 13.24 25.70
CA LYS A 193 -30.12 14.53 26.30
C LYS A 193 -29.96 15.65 25.28
N PHE A 194 -29.36 15.33 24.14
CA PHE A 194 -29.10 16.31 23.08
C PHE A 194 -30.30 16.50 22.17
N VAL A 195 -31.03 15.41 21.88
CA VAL A 195 -32.24 15.43 21.05
C VAL A 195 -33.35 16.24 21.72
N GLU A 196 -33.53 16.12 23.05
CA GLU A 196 -34.52 16.89 23.81
C GLU A 196 -34.28 18.40 23.76
N LEU A 197 -33.00 18.82 23.63
CA LEU A 197 -32.61 20.22 23.45
C LEU A 197 -32.65 20.69 21.99
N GLY A 198 -32.99 19.80 21.04
CA GLY A 198 -33.02 20.10 19.60
C GLY A 198 -31.63 20.16 18.96
N ALA A 199 -30.59 19.67 19.64
CA ALA A 199 -29.25 19.60 19.07
C ALA A 199 -29.16 18.49 18.01
N ARG A 200 -28.44 18.76 16.92
CA ARG A 200 -28.16 17.75 15.88
C ARG A 200 -26.88 17.02 16.20
N ILE A 201 -26.94 15.69 16.18
CA ILE A 201 -25.79 14.84 16.36
C ILE A 201 -24.88 14.94 15.11
N PRO A 202 -23.57 15.19 15.25
CA PRO A 202 -22.68 15.21 14.10
C PRO A 202 -22.65 13.83 13.45
N ARG A 203 -22.87 13.77 12.14
CA ARG A 203 -22.85 12.51 11.38
C ARG A 203 -21.42 12.04 11.10
N GLY A 204 -20.49 12.98 10.99
CA GLY A 204 -19.11 12.67 10.70
C GLY A 204 -18.12 13.63 11.34
N VAL A 205 -16.96 13.07 11.69
CA VAL A 205 -15.79 13.79 12.23
C VAL A 205 -14.59 13.48 11.36
N LEU A 206 -13.91 14.51 10.87
CA LEU A 206 -12.68 14.38 10.10
C LEU A 206 -11.48 14.73 11.00
N LEU A 207 -10.60 13.75 11.24
CA LEU A 207 -9.32 13.93 11.93
C LEU A 207 -8.25 14.34 10.93
N VAL A 208 -7.66 15.50 11.11
CA VAL A 208 -6.65 16.08 10.20
C VAL A 208 -5.35 16.30 10.94
N GLY A 209 -4.22 15.89 10.37
CA GLY A 209 -2.91 16.17 10.98
C GLY A 209 -1.79 15.38 10.32
N PRO A 210 -0.53 15.67 10.68
CA PRO A 210 0.64 14.94 10.16
C PRO A 210 0.57 13.42 10.42
N PRO A 211 1.30 12.60 9.64
CA PRO A 211 1.39 11.18 9.92
C PRO A 211 2.02 10.92 11.29
N GLY A 212 1.61 9.83 11.95
CA GLY A 212 2.16 9.44 13.24
C GLY A 212 1.65 10.20 14.47
N THR A 213 0.70 11.16 14.32
CA THR A 213 0.15 11.93 15.46
C THR A 213 -0.92 11.19 16.26
N GLY A 214 -1.23 9.93 15.92
CA GLY A 214 -2.14 9.10 16.72
C GLY A 214 -3.62 9.19 16.33
N LYS A 215 -3.97 9.70 15.14
CA LYS A 215 -5.37 9.83 14.67
C LYS A 215 -6.17 8.53 14.78
N THR A 216 -5.60 7.41 14.32
CA THR A 216 -6.23 6.07 14.42
C THR A 216 -6.38 5.61 15.87
N LEU A 217 -5.39 5.92 16.73
CA LEU A 217 -5.44 5.60 18.16
C LEU A 217 -6.55 6.42 18.86
N LEU A 218 -6.64 7.71 18.54
CA LEU A 218 -7.64 8.63 19.07
C LEU A 218 -9.07 8.17 18.69
N ALA A 219 -9.29 7.76 17.42
CA ALA A 219 -10.58 7.22 16.99
C ALA A 219 -10.97 5.94 17.74
N ARG A 220 -10.00 5.06 18.02
CA ARG A 220 -10.22 3.87 18.86
C ARG A 220 -10.54 4.23 20.31
N ALA A 221 -9.85 5.24 20.84
CA ALA A 221 -10.08 5.71 22.20
C ALA A 221 -11.50 6.28 22.38
N VAL A 222 -12.01 7.01 21.37
CA VAL A 222 -13.42 7.47 21.36
C VAL A 222 -14.39 6.30 21.45
N ALA A 223 -14.16 5.24 20.66
CA ALA A 223 -15.02 4.06 20.68
C ALA A 223 -14.95 3.30 22.01
N GLY A 224 -13.73 3.14 22.57
CA GLY A 224 -13.52 2.51 23.85
C GLY A 224 -14.12 3.31 25.00
N GLU A 225 -13.96 4.62 24.98
CA GLU A 225 -14.54 5.53 25.98
C GLU A 225 -16.07 5.51 25.91
N ALA A 226 -16.66 5.50 24.71
CA ALA A 226 -18.10 5.38 24.51
C ALA A 226 -18.63 3.96 24.73
N ASN A 227 -17.75 2.94 24.81
CA ASN A 227 -18.08 1.52 24.92
C ASN A 227 -18.98 1.02 23.77
N VAL A 228 -18.67 1.45 22.53
CA VAL A 228 -19.42 1.08 21.33
C VAL A 228 -18.56 0.26 20.36
N PRO A 229 -19.16 -0.56 19.46
CA PRO A 229 -18.46 -1.26 18.41
C PRO A 229 -17.70 -0.32 17.48
N PHE A 230 -16.49 -0.72 17.10
CA PHE A 230 -15.60 0.03 16.20
C PHE A 230 -15.35 -0.75 14.91
N PHE A 231 -15.80 -0.18 13.79
CA PHE A 231 -15.57 -0.72 12.44
C PHE A 231 -14.42 0.05 11.81
N SER A 232 -13.30 -0.61 11.52
CA SER A 232 -12.13 0.04 10.91
C SER A 232 -11.85 -0.50 9.53
N ILE A 233 -11.64 0.42 8.58
CA ILE A 233 -11.25 0.15 7.21
C ILE A 233 -10.27 1.23 6.72
N SER A 234 -9.34 0.87 5.83
CA SER A 234 -8.53 1.86 5.11
C SER A 234 -9.25 2.31 3.84
N GLY A 235 -9.17 3.61 3.52
CA GLY A 235 -9.66 4.16 2.26
C GLY A 235 -9.07 3.45 1.04
N SER A 236 -7.83 2.98 1.14
CA SER A 236 -7.18 2.21 0.09
C SER A 236 -7.87 0.85 -0.20
N GLU A 237 -8.55 0.25 0.79
CA GLU A 237 -9.28 -1.02 0.61
C GLU A 237 -10.55 -0.88 -0.23
N PHE A 238 -11.02 0.34 -0.46
CA PHE A 238 -12.12 0.62 -1.35
C PHE A 238 -11.71 0.78 -2.82
N VAL A 239 -10.41 0.99 -3.09
CA VAL A 239 -9.88 1.16 -4.45
C VAL A 239 -9.57 -0.21 -5.03
N GLU A 240 -10.31 -0.60 -6.05
CA GLU A 240 -10.14 -1.88 -6.75
C GLU A 240 -10.05 -1.63 -8.26
N MET A 241 -9.58 -2.64 -9.02
CA MET A 241 -9.51 -2.54 -10.48
C MET A 241 -10.88 -2.73 -11.17
N PHE A 242 -11.86 -3.30 -10.47
CA PHE A 242 -13.18 -3.60 -11.02
C PHE A 242 -14.21 -2.57 -10.57
N VAL A 243 -14.83 -1.91 -11.52
CA VAL A 243 -15.85 -0.87 -11.29
C VAL A 243 -17.02 -1.41 -10.47
N GLY A 244 -17.39 -0.70 -9.40
CA GLY A 244 -18.54 -1.00 -8.55
C GLY A 244 -18.24 -1.90 -7.34
N VAL A 245 -17.05 -2.51 -7.23
CA VAL A 245 -16.69 -3.35 -6.08
C VAL A 245 -16.48 -2.49 -4.83
N GLY A 246 -15.79 -1.34 -4.95
CA GLY A 246 -15.60 -0.39 -3.87
C GLY A 246 -16.93 0.15 -3.32
N ALA A 247 -17.82 0.57 -4.19
CA ALA A 247 -19.17 1.02 -3.81
C ALA A 247 -19.97 -0.08 -3.11
N GLY A 248 -19.83 -1.35 -3.55
CA GLY A 248 -20.42 -2.52 -2.88
C GLY A 248 -19.91 -2.72 -1.46
N ARG A 249 -18.59 -2.58 -1.24
CA ARG A 249 -17.97 -2.67 0.09
C ARG A 249 -18.41 -1.54 1.03
N VAL A 250 -18.53 -0.32 0.51
CA VAL A 250 -19.08 0.81 1.27
C VAL A 250 -20.49 0.47 1.74
N ARG A 251 -21.37 0.04 0.85
CA ARG A 251 -22.75 -0.33 1.21
C ARG A 251 -22.81 -1.44 2.26
N ASP A 252 -22.00 -2.48 2.12
CA ASP A 252 -21.95 -3.59 3.09
C ASP A 252 -21.44 -3.12 4.46
N LEU A 253 -20.40 -2.27 4.50
CA LEU A 253 -19.89 -1.67 5.72
C LEU A 253 -20.97 -0.89 6.46
N PHE A 254 -21.66 0.03 5.77
CA PHE A 254 -22.70 0.87 6.36
C PHE A 254 -23.92 0.07 6.78
N LEU A 255 -24.31 -0.98 6.04
CA LEU A 255 -25.37 -1.91 6.44
C LEU A 255 -25.03 -2.65 7.74
N ASN A 256 -23.77 -3.09 7.89
CA ASN A 256 -23.31 -3.77 9.10
C ASN A 256 -23.23 -2.81 10.29
N ALA A 257 -22.78 -1.57 10.06
CA ALA A 257 -22.77 -0.52 11.07
C ALA A 257 -24.17 -0.21 11.58
N ARG A 258 -25.15 0.01 10.71
CA ARG A 258 -26.58 0.24 11.08
C ARG A 258 -27.15 -0.89 11.93
N LYS A 259 -26.79 -2.16 11.65
CA LYS A 259 -27.23 -3.31 12.46
C LYS A 259 -26.58 -3.36 13.86
N SER A 260 -25.46 -2.67 14.04
CA SER A 260 -24.66 -2.69 15.26
C SER A 260 -24.71 -1.34 16.01
N ALA A 261 -25.63 -0.44 15.64
CA ALA A 261 -25.78 0.86 16.29
C ALA A 261 -26.19 0.71 17.78
N PRO A 262 -25.65 1.58 18.67
CA PRO A 262 -24.71 2.65 18.39
C PRO A 262 -23.29 2.14 18.10
N CYS A 263 -22.60 2.75 17.11
CA CYS A 263 -21.25 2.33 16.73
C CYS A 263 -20.46 3.47 16.04
N ILE A 264 -19.15 3.27 15.92
CA ILE A 264 -18.26 4.15 15.15
C ILE A 264 -17.78 3.41 13.89
N VAL A 265 -17.87 4.07 12.74
CA VAL A 265 -17.24 3.66 11.48
C VAL A 265 -16.01 4.52 11.26
N PHE A 266 -14.84 3.92 11.27
CA PHE A 266 -13.58 4.60 11.06
C PHE A 266 -13.01 4.30 9.68
N VAL A 267 -12.73 5.36 8.91
CA VAL A 267 -12.10 5.28 7.60
C VAL A 267 -10.73 5.96 7.68
N ASP A 268 -9.67 5.17 7.70
CA ASP A 268 -8.31 5.69 7.66
C ASP A 268 -7.91 6.05 6.22
N GLU A 269 -7.03 7.04 6.06
CA GLU A 269 -6.55 7.48 4.74
C GLU A 269 -7.69 7.77 3.75
N ILE A 270 -8.68 8.54 4.19
CA ILE A 270 -9.87 8.85 3.36
C ILE A 270 -9.49 9.54 2.04
N ASP A 271 -8.34 10.20 1.97
CA ASP A 271 -7.78 10.84 0.77
C ASP A 271 -7.48 9.84 -0.36
N ALA A 272 -7.36 8.54 -0.07
CA ALA A 272 -7.24 7.51 -1.10
C ALA A 272 -8.47 7.44 -2.03
N VAL A 273 -9.68 7.70 -1.50
CA VAL A 273 -10.95 7.70 -2.24
C VAL A 273 -11.59 9.08 -2.34
N GLY A 274 -11.34 9.95 -1.37
CA GLY A 274 -11.97 11.27 -1.22
C GLY A 274 -11.34 12.39 -2.04
N ARG A 275 -10.48 12.11 -3.00
CA ARG A 275 -9.76 13.12 -3.79
C ARG A 275 -10.68 13.88 -4.74
N GLN A 276 -10.39 15.17 -4.97
CA GLN A 276 -11.13 16.06 -5.88
C GLN A 276 -11.25 15.50 -7.30
N ARG A 277 -12.39 15.76 -7.95
CA ARG A 277 -12.75 15.34 -9.29
C ARG A 277 -11.88 16.01 -10.34
N GLY A 278 -11.53 15.31 -11.40
CA GLY A 278 -11.11 15.95 -12.64
C GLY A 278 -9.68 15.79 -13.09
N ALA A 279 -8.88 14.87 -12.57
CA ALA A 279 -7.48 14.80 -12.97
C ALA A 279 -6.97 13.41 -13.31
N GLY A 280 -7.59 12.75 -14.29
CA GLY A 280 -7.02 11.52 -14.83
C GLY A 280 -7.96 10.83 -15.81
N VAL A 281 -7.46 10.53 -17.00
CA VAL A 281 -8.14 9.69 -17.99
C VAL A 281 -7.81 8.23 -17.63
N GLY A 282 -8.80 7.47 -17.10
CA GLY A 282 -8.63 6.02 -16.88
C GLY A 282 -9.66 5.42 -15.91
N ASN A 283 -9.99 4.16 -16.10
CA ASN A 283 -11.00 3.38 -15.37
C ASN A 283 -10.87 3.39 -13.84
N ALA A 284 -9.66 3.62 -13.30
CA ALA A 284 -9.41 3.69 -11.87
C ALA A 284 -9.97 4.97 -11.21
N ASN A 285 -10.16 6.06 -11.98
CA ASN A 285 -10.76 7.29 -11.47
C ASN A 285 -12.27 7.18 -11.40
N ASP A 286 -12.91 6.53 -12.37
CA ASP A 286 -14.36 6.32 -12.40
C ASP A 286 -14.80 5.46 -11.20
N GLU A 287 -14.00 4.47 -10.82
CA GLU A 287 -14.29 3.62 -9.67
C GLU A 287 -14.17 4.39 -8.35
N ARG A 288 -13.14 5.24 -8.21
CA ARG A 288 -12.97 6.11 -7.03
C ARG A 288 -14.11 7.09 -6.89
N GLU A 289 -14.53 7.74 -7.97
CA GLU A 289 -15.67 8.65 -7.95
C GLU A 289 -16.98 7.92 -7.60
N GLN A 290 -17.21 6.73 -8.13
CA GLN A 290 -18.37 5.93 -7.79
C GLN A 290 -18.36 5.53 -6.31
N THR A 291 -17.20 5.17 -5.78
CA THR A 291 -17.01 4.81 -4.37
C THR A 291 -17.21 6.03 -3.47
N LEU A 292 -16.64 7.19 -3.82
CA LEU A 292 -16.86 8.44 -3.11
C LEU A 292 -18.35 8.80 -3.09
N ASN A 293 -19.01 8.79 -4.24
CA ASN A 293 -20.44 9.06 -4.33
C ASN A 293 -21.26 8.11 -3.45
N GLN A 294 -20.89 6.82 -3.38
CA GLN A 294 -21.56 5.88 -2.48
C GLN A 294 -21.34 6.24 -1.01
N ILE A 295 -20.13 6.66 -0.60
CA ILE A 295 -19.87 7.13 0.77
C ILE A 295 -20.78 8.32 1.08
N LEU A 296 -20.86 9.31 0.18
CA LEU A 296 -21.70 10.49 0.35
C LEU A 296 -23.19 10.11 0.48
N VAL A 297 -23.68 9.19 -0.36
CA VAL A 297 -25.07 8.70 -0.31
C VAL A 297 -25.35 7.98 1.01
N GLU A 298 -24.44 7.14 1.49
CA GLU A 298 -24.64 6.42 2.76
C GLU A 298 -24.60 7.37 3.95
N MET A 299 -23.76 8.42 3.92
CA MET A 299 -23.73 9.45 4.96
C MET A 299 -25.00 10.31 4.95
N ASP A 300 -25.45 10.74 3.76
CA ASP A 300 -26.69 11.52 3.62
C ASP A 300 -27.94 10.69 4.03
N GLY A 301 -27.89 9.38 3.85
CA GLY A 301 -28.96 8.43 4.16
C GLY A 301 -29.04 7.98 5.63
N PHE A 302 -28.29 8.59 6.54
CA PHE A 302 -28.48 8.34 7.97
C PHE A 302 -29.67 9.13 8.50
N ASP A 303 -30.56 8.43 9.22
CA ASP A 303 -31.53 9.10 10.06
C ASP A 303 -30.83 9.79 11.23
N ASP A 304 -31.32 10.96 11.64
CA ASP A 304 -30.71 11.76 12.72
C ASP A 304 -30.61 11.01 14.07
N HIS A 305 -31.25 9.83 14.18
CA HIS A 305 -31.27 8.97 15.36
C HIS A 305 -30.54 7.63 15.18
N ALA A 306 -29.84 7.43 14.06
CA ALA A 306 -29.24 6.12 13.75
C ALA A 306 -28.12 5.67 14.71
N GLY A 307 -27.55 6.57 15.52
CA GLY A 307 -26.48 6.25 16.48
C GLY A 307 -25.18 5.79 15.82
N VAL A 308 -24.99 6.04 14.51
CA VAL A 308 -23.76 5.71 13.79
C VAL A 308 -23.00 6.99 13.51
N ILE A 309 -21.75 7.08 13.98
CA ILE A 309 -20.87 8.22 13.71
C ILE A 309 -19.73 7.75 12.82
N VAL A 310 -19.49 8.48 11.71
CA VAL A 310 -18.40 8.21 10.80
C VAL A 310 -17.20 9.07 11.21
N VAL A 311 -16.08 8.43 11.55
CA VAL A 311 -14.83 9.14 11.83
C VAL A 311 -13.88 8.84 10.68
N ALA A 312 -13.34 9.85 10.03
CA ALA A 312 -12.32 9.67 8.99
C ALA A 312 -11.00 10.32 9.40
N ALA A 313 -9.89 9.79 8.92
CA ALA A 313 -8.57 10.37 9.12
C ALA A 313 -7.88 10.65 7.78
N THR A 314 -7.18 11.79 7.72
CA THR A 314 -6.34 12.15 6.58
C THR A 314 -5.09 12.91 7.01
N ASN A 315 -4.01 12.74 6.27
CA ASN A 315 -2.80 13.55 6.38
C ASN A 315 -2.82 14.71 5.37
N ARG A 316 -3.76 14.71 4.42
CA ARG A 316 -3.83 15.66 3.32
C ARG A 316 -5.25 16.22 3.11
N PRO A 317 -5.67 17.14 3.97
CA PRO A 317 -6.99 17.75 3.83
C PRO A 317 -7.16 18.56 2.54
N ASP A 318 -6.03 19.05 1.99
CA ASP A 318 -5.94 19.85 0.77
C ASP A 318 -6.42 19.11 -0.49
N VAL A 319 -6.33 17.79 -0.52
CA VAL A 319 -6.72 16.98 -1.69
C VAL A 319 -8.17 16.49 -1.64
N LEU A 320 -8.86 16.67 -0.50
CA LEU A 320 -10.22 16.15 -0.32
C LEU A 320 -11.24 16.91 -1.17
N ASP A 321 -12.24 16.19 -1.66
CA ASP A 321 -13.39 16.78 -2.35
C ASP A 321 -14.19 17.63 -1.33
N PRO A 322 -14.43 18.93 -1.63
CA PRO A 322 -15.22 19.81 -0.77
C PRO A 322 -16.63 19.27 -0.45
N ALA A 323 -17.14 18.37 -1.28
CA ALA A 323 -18.42 17.72 -1.03
C ALA A 323 -18.44 16.88 0.26
N LEU A 324 -17.28 16.36 0.70
CA LEU A 324 -17.17 15.63 1.97
C LEU A 324 -17.34 16.57 3.19
N LEU A 325 -16.94 17.83 3.06
CA LEU A 325 -16.95 18.83 4.15
C LEU A 325 -18.26 19.62 4.23
N ARG A 326 -19.27 19.27 3.41
CA ARG A 326 -20.58 19.92 3.50
C ARG A 326 -21.34 19.46 4.74
N PRO A 327 -22.13 20.37 5.38
CA PRO A 327 -22.98 20.01 6.51
C PRO A 327 -23.85 18.77 6.23
N GLY A 328 -23.97 17.89 7.22
CA GLY A 328 -24.65 16.60 7.10
C GLY A 328 -23.72 15.43 6.72
N ARG A 329 -22.39 15.70 6.55
CA ARG A 329 -21.37 14.69 6.21
C ARG A 329 -20.26 14.73 7.25
N PHE A 330 -19.08 15.29 6.94
CA PHE A 330 -18.06 15.55 7.96
C PHE A 330 -18.31 16.96 8.54
N ASP A 331 -19.21 17.01 9.51
CA ASP A 331 -19.66 18.24 10.13
C ASP A 331 -18.59 18.90 11.01
N ARG A 332 -17.67 18.09 11.53
CA ARG A 332 -16.58 18.54 12.38
C ARG A 332 -15.23 18.16 11.79
N VAL A 333 -14.30 19.11 11.87
CA VAL A 333 -12.90 18.91 11.49
C VAL A 333 -12.06 19.12 12.75
N VAL A 334 -11.46 18.03 13.24
CA VAL A 334 -10.63 18.04 14.44
C VAL A 334 -9.17 18.00 14.03
N MET A 335 -8.40 19.01 14.40
CA MET A 335 -6.98 19.09 14.12
C MET A 335 -6.19 18.29 15.16
N VAL A 336 -5.29 17.44 14.68
CA VAL A 336 -4.37 16.64 15.51
C VAL A 336 -2.94 17.02 15.14
N PRO A 337 -2.41 18.13 15.68
CA PRO A 337 -1.08 18.64 15.34
C PRO A 337 0.04 17.74 15.86
N ALA A 338 1.27 18.02 15.46
CA ALA A 338 2.44 17.45 16.13
C ALA A 338 2.46 17.95 17.60
N PRO A 339 2.86 17.08 18.55
CA PRO A 339 2.83 17.42 19.97
C PRO A 339 3.89 18.47 20.33
N ASP A 340 3.54 19.38 21.24
CA ASP A 340 4.47 20.29 21.91
C ASP A 340 5.37 19.54 22.91
N VAL A 341 6.29 20.21 23.58
CA VAL A 341 7.22 19.58 24.54
C VAL A 341 6.49 18.85 25.67
N ARG A 342 5.38 19.43 26.16
CA ARG A 342 4.57 18.81 27.22
C ARG A 342 3.83 17.58 26.71
N GLY A 343 3.27 17.68 25.51
CA GLY A 343 2.62 16.57 24.82
C GLY A 343 3.62 15.43 24.51
N ARG A 344 4.85 15.78 24.07
CA ARG A 344 5.91 14.79 23.83
C ARG A 344 6.27 14.05 25.12
N LYS A 345 6.42 14.77 26.24
CA LYS A 345 6.65 14.14 27.54
C LYS A 345 5.52 13.19 27.92
N ALA A 346 4.27 13.65 27.82
CA ALA A 346 3.10 12.83 28.14
C ALA A 346 3.00 11.57 27.25
N ILE A 347 3.34 11.68 25.96
CA ILE A 347 3.41 10.54 25.05
C ILE A 347 4.53 9.57 25.47
N LEU A 348 5.72 10.09 25.82
CA LEU A 348 6.81 9.26 26.33
C LEU A 348 6.42 8.53 27.61
N ASP A 349 5.75 9.19 28.55
CA ASP A 349 5.25 8.58 29.79
C ASP A 349 4.29 7.41 29.52
N VAL A 350 3.38 7.56 28.54
CA VAL A 350 2.47 6.48 28.12
C VAL A 350 3.23 5.30 27.53
N HIS A 351 4.18 5.56 26.62
CA HIS A 351 4.96 4.49 25.96
C HIS A 351 6.07 3.89 26.84
N ALA A 352 6.41 4.57 27.94
CA ALA A 352 7.37 4.08 28.94
C ALA A 352 6.75 3.02 29.86
N ARG A 353 5.43 2.93 29.95
CA ARG A 353 4.74 1.96 30.82
C ARG A 353 5.22 0.55 30.51
N GLY A 354 5.66 -0.16 31.56
CA GLY A 354 6.14 -1.55 31.45
C GLY A 354 7.54 -1.73 30.89
N LYS A 355 8.31 -0.65 30.63
CA LYS A 355 9.72 -0.72 30.23
C LYS A 355 10.63 -0.45 31.42
N PRO A 356 11.74 -1.20 31.60
CA PRO A 356 12.69 -1.00 32.69
C PRO A 356 13.66 0.13 32.32
N PHE A 357 13.57 1.28 33.00
CA PHE A 357 14.51 2.39 32.86
C PHE A 357 15.50 2.45 34.03
N GLU A 358 16.69 3.01 33.79
CA GLU A 358 17.65 3.40 34.81
C GLU A 358 17.15 4.67 35.56
N ALA A 359 17.67 4.89 36.76
CA ALA A 359 17.23 6.01 37.59
C ALA A 359 17.66 7.39 37.06
N ASP A 360 18.64 7.44 36.16
CA ASP A 360 19.18 8.64 35.51
C ASP A 360 18.33 9.10 34.32
N VAL A 361 17.37 8.30 33.87
CA VAL A 361 16.55 8.60 32.69
C VAL A 361 15.53 9.69 33.01
N ALA A 362 15.71 10.84 32.39
CA ALA A 362 14.83 11.98 32.48
C ALA A 362 14.03 12.14 31.15
N LEU A 363 12.78 11.67 31.14
CA LEU A 363 11.91 11.70 29.94
C LEU A 363 11.57 13.14 29.50
N ASP A 364 11.62 14.11 30.39
CA ASP A 364 11.48 15.53 30.06
C ASP A 364 12.64 16.06 29.23
N VAL A 365 13.88 15.59 29.52
CA VAL A 365 15.05 15.90 28.69
C VAL A 365 14.90 15.26 27.30
N VAL A 366 14.47 14.00 27.22
CA VAL A 366 14.18 13.32 25.94
C VAL A 366 13.12 14.08 25.13
N ALA A 367 12.04 14.53 25.79
CA ALA A 367 11.00 15.34 25.14
C ALA A 367 11.55 16.68 24.62
N GLY A 368 12.45 17.33 25.38
CA GLY A 368 13.17 18.52 24.94
C GLY A 368 14.04 18.25 23.71
N GLN A 369 14.74 17.11 23.68
CA GLN A 369 15.66 16.74 22.60
C GLN A 369 14.97 16.27 21.29
N THR A 370 13.65 16.13 21.26
CA THR A 370 12.87 15.61 20.14
C THR A 370 11.87 16.61 19.54
N PRO A 371 12.29 17.86 19.20
CA PRO A 371 11.40 18.82 18.60
C PRO A 371 10.88 18.32 17.25
N GLY A 372 9.57 18.47 17.03
CA GLY A 372 8.91 18.07 15.78
C GLY A 372 8.66 16.56 15.61
N PHE A 373 9.02 15.73 16.60
CA PHE A 373 8.71 14.29 16.56
C PHE A 373 7.22 14.07 16.77
N SER A 374 6.66 13.15 15.99
CA SER A 374 5.31 12.65 16.17
C SER A 374 5.24 11.60 17.29
N GLY A 375 4.03 11.24 17.72
CA GLY A 375 3.84 10.17 18.69
C GLY A 375 4.44 8.82 18.26
N ALA A 376 4.38 8.53 16.96
CA ALA A 376 4.99 7.32 16.41
C ALA A 376 6.54 7.36 16.47
N ASP A 377 7.15 8.52 16.21
CA ASP A 377 8.59 8.69 16.31
C ASP A 377 9.06 8.52 17.75
N LEU A 378 8.34 9.10 18.73
CA LEU A 378 8.64 8.96 20.15
C LEU A 378 8.51 7.51 20.64
N ALA A 379 7.47 6.81 20.22
CA ALA A 379 7.33 5.38 20.50
C ALA A 379 8.49 4.56 19.92
N ASN A 380 8.95 4.92 18.71
CA ASN A 380 10.08 4.30 18.05
C ASN A 380 11.39 4.61 18.79
N VAL A 381 11.62 5.82 19.30
CA VAL A 381 12.80 6.16 20.13
C VAL A 381 12.89 5.24 21.34
N LEU A 382 11.80 5.07 22.08
CA LEU A 382 11.79 4.18 23.25
C LEU A 382 12.00 2.71 22.88
N ASN A 383 11.51 2.29 21.73
CA ASN A 383 11.72 0.94 21.20
C ASN A 383 13.16 0.71 20.76
N GLU A 384 13.75 1.66 20.01
CA GLU A 384 15.15 1.61 19.59
C GLU A 384 16.10 1.66 20.81
N GLY A 385 15.78 2.48 21.82
CA GLY A 385 16.53 2.52 23.08
C GLY A 385 16.54 1.16 23.79
N ALA A 386 15.39 0.48 23.83
CA ALA A 386 15.29 -0.86 24.38
C ALA A 386 16.10 -1.90 23.57
N ILE A 387 16.07 -1.81 22.24
CA ILE A 387 16.87 -2.68 21.36
C ILE A 387 18.37 -2.44 21.57
N LEU A 388 18.80 -1.17 21.71
CA LEU A 388 20.18 -0.82 21.97
C LEU A 388 20.66 -1.35 23.33
N ALA A 389 19.86 -1.20 24.39
CA ALA A 389 20.14 -1.75 25.70
C ALA A 389 20.30 -3.27 25.65
N ALA A 390 19.38 -3.97 24.97
CA ALA A 390 19.45 -5.42 24.81
C ALA A 390 20.70 -5.88 24.03
N ARG A 391 21.10 -5.15 22.98
CA ARG A 391 22.34 -5.43 22.22
C ARG A 391 23.61 -5.22 23.01
N ARG A 392 23.55 -4.42 24.06
CA ARG A 392 24.65 -4.17 25.02
C ARG A 392 24.58 -5.06 26.27
N ASP A 393 23.74 -6.08 26.22
CA ASP A 393 23.49 -7.00 27.34
C ASP A 393 23.05 -6.31 28.65
N LYS A 394 22.46 -5.10 28.54
CA LYS A 394 21.86 -4.37 29.65
C LYS A 394 20.45 -4.89 29.93
N ARG A 395 20.01 -4.82 31.20
CA ARG A 395 18.64 -5.16 31.62
C ARG A 395 17.71 -3.96 31.74
N THR A 396 18.27 -2.77 31.69
CA THR A 396 17.61 -1.49 31.86
C THR A 396 18.02 -0.54 30.72
N ILE A 397 17.14 0.40 30.40
CA ILE A 397 17.36 1.40 29.36
C ILE A 397 17.93 2.64 30.04
N GLY A 398 19.15 3.03 29.71
CA GLY A 398 19.80 4.23 30.22
C GLY A 398 19.62 5.44 29.30
N MET A 399 20.01 6.63 29.78
CA MET A 399 19.92 7.86 29.00
C MET A 399 20.80 7.82 27.73
N ALA A 400 21.97 7.19 27.79
CA ALA A 400 22.87 7.04 26.64
C ALA A 400 22.24 6.23 25.49
N GLU A 401 21.45 5.17 25.81
CA GLU A 401 20.74 4.39 24.82
C GLU A 401 19.60 5.19 24.18
N LEU A 402 18.93 6.05 24.95
CA LEU A 402 17.88 6.92 24.41
C LEU A 402 18.43 8.02 23.51
N GLU A 403 19.54 8.63 23.87
CA GLU A 403 20.20 9.64 23.02
C GLU A 403 20.69 9.05 21.70
N GLU A 404 21.27 7.85 21.73
CA GLU A 404 21.62 7.14 20.50
C GLU A 404 20.37 6.74 19.69
N ALA A 405 19.28 6.36 20.35
CA ALA A 405 18.03 6.07 19.69
C ALA A 405 17.43 7.31 18.99
N ILE A 406 17.49 8.50 19.64
CA ILE A 406 17.08 9.75 19.02
C ILE A 406 17.92 10.03 17.76
N ASP A 407 19.25 9.85 17.84
CA ASP A 407 20.14 10.02 16.69
C ASP A 407 19.79 9.05 15.56
N ARG A 408 19.48 7.81 15.91
CA ARG A 408 19.11 6.76 14.94
C ARG A 408 17.78 7.04 14.26
N VAL A 409 16.76 7.48 15.00
CA VAL A 409 15.44 7.81 14.45
C VAL A 409 15.52 9.07 13.57
N SER A 410 16.32 10.09 13.97
CA SER A 410 16.41 11.36 13.24
C SER A 410 17.31 11.31 12.01
N ALA A 411 18.46 10.60 12.09
CA ALA A 411 19.51 10.61 11.06
C ALA A 411 19.77 9.23 10.42
N GLY A 412 19.16 8.18 10.96
CA GLY A 412 19.39 6.80 10.52
C GLY A 412 20.49 6.08 11.30
N PRO A 413 20.69 4.79 11.03
CA PRO A 413 21.72 4.00 11.69
C PRO A 413 23.13 4.48 11.33
N GLU A 414 24.04 4.28 12.25
CA GLU A 414 25.47 4.54 12.06
C GLU A 414 26.05 3.64 10.97
N ARG A 415 26.86 4.22 10.07
CA ARG A 415 27.52 3.52 8.96
C ARG A 415 28.94 3.16 9.32
N THR A 416 29.12 2.12 10.11
CA THR A 416 30.45 1.62 10.52
C THR A 416 31.33 1.11 9.36
N SER A 417 30.72 0.80 8.21
CA SER A 417 31.43 0.36 7.00
C SER A 417 31.98 1.51 6.15
N THR A 418 31.60 2.76 6.43
CA THR A 418 32.09 3.91 5.66
C THR A 418 33.40 4.40 6.27
N VAL A 419 34.50 4.09 5.60
CA VAL A 419 35.83 4.60 5.98
C VAL A 419 36.01 5.95 5.31
N MET A 420 35.91 7.03 6.08
CA MET A 420 36.27 8.37 5.60
C MET A 420 37.79 8.51 5.51
N SER A 421 38.27 9.14 4.44
CA SER A 421 39.67 9.55 4.37
C SER A 421 39.97 10.59 5.44
N VAL A 422 41.26 10.73 5.84
CA VAL A 422 41.67 11.73 6.83
C VAL A 422 41.25 13.13 6.39
N ARG A 423 41.38 13.44 5.10
CA ARG A 423 40.98 14.73 4.53
C ARG A 423 39.47 14.97 4.60
N GLU A 424 38.65 13.96 4.30
CA GLU A 424 37.18 14.05 4.41
C GLU A 424 36.75 14.22 5.87
N LYS A 425 37.41 13.51 6.81
CA LYS A 425 37.15 13.65 8.24
C LYS A 425 37.46 15.07 8.72
N GLU A 426 38.60 15.61 8.30
CA GLU A 426 39.00 16.97 8.61
C GLU A 426 38.04 18.00 8.02
N LEU A 427 37.69 17.86 6.73
CA LEU A 427 36.75 18.75 6.05
C LEU A 427 35.36 18.75 6.73
N THR A 428 34.85 17.57 7.06
CA THR A 428 33.55 17.42 7.76
C THR A 428 33.64 18.06 9.17
N ALA A 429 34.73 17.86 9.88
CA ALA A 429 34.91 18.43 11.21
C ALA A 429 34.93 19.97 11.19
N TYR A 430 35.65 20.59 10.26
CA TYR A 430 35.62 22.03 10.10
C TYR A 430 34.25 22.55 9.63
N HIS A 431 33.59 21.83 8.76
CA HIS A 431 32.22 22.18 8.30
C HIS A 431 31.24 22.24 9.48
N GLU A 432 31.13 21.17 10.24
CA GLU A 432 30.18 21.08 11.37
C GLU A 432 30.59 22.03 12.52
N SER A 433 31.89 22.17 12.77
CA SER A 433 32.41 23.16 13.74
C SER A 433 32.09 24.58 13.31
N GLY A 434 32.18 24.90 12.03
CA GLY A 434 31.80 26.20 11.47
C GLY A 434 30.36 26.55 11.72
N ARG A 435 29.46 25.61 11.50
CA ARG A 435 28.04 25.77 11.81
C ARG A 435 27.81 26.05 13.29
N ALA A 436 28.46 25.28 14.15
CA ALA A 436 28.35 25.41 15.60
C ALA A 436 28.86 26.75 16.12
N VAL A 437 30.04 27.17 15.66
CA VAL A 437 30.62 28.47 16.06
C VAL A 437 29.76 29.62 15.60
N VAL A 438 29.30 29.62 14.34
CA VAL A 438 28.41 30.68 13.85
C VAL A 438 27.12 30.72 14.68
N ALA A 439 26.46 29.58 14.91
CA ALA A 439 25.24 29.53 15.68
C ALA A 439 25.40 30.04 17.11
N ARG A 440 26.54 29.78 17.75
CA ARG A 440 26.84 30.23 19.12
C ARG A 440 26.85 31.75 19.28
N PHE A 441 27.29 32.48 18.24
CA PHE A 441 27.39 33.95 18.27
C PHE A 441 26.23 34.67 17.60
N LEU A 442 25.18 33.93 17.20
CA LEU A 442 23.94 34.51 16.71
C LEU A 442 22.93 34.69 17.84
N ALA A 443 22.34 35.88 17.92
CA ALA A 443 21.50 36.27 19.05
C ALA A 443 20.18 35.50 19.15
N HIS A 444 19.61 35.07 18.01
CA HIS A 444 18.28 34.46 17.94
C HIS A 444 18.33 33.00 17.47
N HIS A 445 19.50 32.40 17.37
CA HIS A 445 19.65 31.00 16.99
C HIS A 445 19.55 30.08 18.20
N ASP A 446 19.05 28.86 17.98
CA ASP A 446 18.97 27.84 19.02
C ASP A 446 20.39 27.37 19.43
N PRO A 447 20.61 27.02 20.71
CA PRO A 447 21.90 26.58 21.19
C PRO A 447 22.31 25.24 20.55
N VAL A 448 23.62 25.07 20.38
CA VAL A 448 24.22 23.83 19.88
C VAL A 448 24.17 22.78 20.98
N HIS A 449 23.56 21.65 20.72
CA HIS A 449 23.40 20.55 21.67
C HIS A 449 24.45 19.44 21.44
N LYS A 450 24.68 19.08 20.16
CA LYS A 450 25.61 18.00 19.82
C LYS A 450 26.21 18.23 18.43
N ILE A 451 27.50 17.91 18.29
CA ILE A 451 28.17 17.86 17.00
C ILE A 451 28.76 16.46 16.82
N SER A 452 28.60 15.88 15.64
CA SER A 452 29.17 14.57 15.33
C SER A 452 29.62 14.49 13.88
N ILE A 453 30.75 13.82 13.66
CA ILE A 453 31.26 13.45 12.34
C ILE A 453 31.15 11.95 12.08
N VAL A 454 30.36 11.25 12.89
CA VAL A 454 30.02 9.84 12.66
C VAL A 454 29.05 9.76 11.51
N PRO A 455 29.34 9.02 10.42
CA PRO A 455 28.46 8.90 9.27
C PRO A 455 27.13 8.24 9.63
N ARG A 456 25.99 8.90 9.31
CA ARG A 456 24.65 8.36 9.52
C ARG A 456 23.79 8.58 8.26
N GLY A 457 23.14 7.52 7.78
CA GLY A 457 22.34 7.60 6.58
C GLY A 457 23.15 8.11 5.37
N LEU A 458 22.80 9.25 4.80
CA LEU A 458 23.52 9.91 3.69
C LEU A 458 24.46 11.04 4.17
N ARG A 459 24.45 11.37 5.47
CA ARG A 459 25.24 12.48 6.03
C ARG A 459 26.53 11.97 6.63
N LEU A 460 27.61 12.70 6.42
CA LEU A 460 28.93 12.41 6.98
C LEU A 460 29.15 13.11 8.32
N GLY A 461 28.39 14.16 8.60
CA GLY A 461 28.42 14.90 9.86
C GLY A 461 27.03 15.47 10.20
N THR A 462 26.87 15.92 11.43
CA THR A 462 25.62 16.54 11.91
C THR A 462 25.90 17.48 13.07
N THR A 463 25.40 18.72 12.98
CA THR A 463 25.29 19.65 14.11
C THR A 463 23.83 19.74 14.52
N ARG A 464 23.52 19.37 15.76
CA ARG A 464 22.17 19.42 16.30
C ARG A 464 22.00 20.68 17.15
N PHE A 465 20.94 21.40 16.86
CA PHE A 465 20.48 22.55 17.62
C PHE A 465 19.26 22.14 18.43
N LEU A 466 19.14 22.62 19.66
CA LEU A 466 18.06 22.29 20.55
C LEU A 466 17.28 23.56 20.89
N PRO A 467 16.04 23.73 20.41
CA PRO A 467 15.20 24.84 20.79
C PRO A 467 14.95 24.85 22.30
N THR A 468 15.08 26.01 22.91
CA THR A 468 14.80 26.19 24.35
C THR A 468 13.28 26.16 24.63
N GLU A 469 12.47 26.47 23.61
CA GLU A 469 11.01 26.48 23.66
C GLU A 469 10.44 26.14 22.29
N ASP A 470 9.23 25.56 22.24
CA ASP A 470 8.51 25.34 21.00
C ASP A 470 7.98 26.69 20.46
N ARG A 471 8.32 27.02 19.20
CA ARG A 471 7.97 28.31 18.57
C ARG A 471 6.96 28.08 17.45
N TYR A 472 5.88 28.82 17.50
CA TYR A 472 4.86 28.83 16.45
C TYR A 472 5.14 29.86 15.35
N TYR A 473 5.91 30.91 15.67
CA TYR A 473 6.25 32.00 14.77
C TYR A 473 7.76 32.24 14.78
N ASN A 474 8.29 32.58 13.61
CA ASN A 474 9.69 32.99 13.46
C ASN A 474 9.74 34.47 13.05
N THR A 475 10.52 35.25 13.73
CA THR A 475 10.79 36.63 13.36
C THR A 475 11.76 36.70 12.17
N ARG A 476 11.81 37.85 11.47
CA ARG A 476 12.79 38.08 10.39
C ARG A 476 14.23 37.84 10.87
N GLY A 477 14.59 38.30 12.08
CA GLY A 477 15.91 38.11 12.67
C GLY A 477 16.25 36.62 12.86
N GLN A 478 15.30 35.82 13.38
CA GLN A 478 15.46 34.38 13.54
C GLN A 478 15.66 33.66 12.20
N CYS A 479 14.92 34.05 11.16
CA CYS A 479 15.10 33.49 9.82
C CYS A 479 16.49 33.83 9.26
N ILE A 480 16.96 35.09 9.42
CA ILE A 480 18.30 35.50 8.97
C ILE A 480 19.38 34.75 9.75
N ASP A 481 19.24 34.60 11.07
CA ASP A 481 20.18 33.85 11.88
C ASP A 481 20.21 32.36 11.50
N ALA A 482 19.07 31.75 11.20
CA ALA A 482 19.00 30.37 10.72
C ALA A 482 19.69 30.19 9.34
N VAL A 483 19.55 31.16 8.44
CA VAL A 483 20.26 31.19 7.15
C VAL A 483 21.76 31.32 7.37
N THR A 484 22.17 32.25 8.23
CA THR A 484 23.59 32.49 8.54
C THR A 484 24.26 31.26 9.15
N ALA A 485 23.59 30.58 10.10
CA ALA A 485 24.08 29.36 10.72
C ALA A 485 24.20 28.19 9.71
N SER A 486 23.22 28.07 8.82
CA SER A 486 23.26 27.05 7.75
C SER A 486 24.45 27.26 6.80
N LEU A 487 24.82 28.51 6.51
CA LEU A 487 25.96 28.85 5.67
C LEU A 487 27.30 28.79 6.40
N GLY A 488 27.29 28.58 7.74
CA GLY A 488 28.48 28.55 8.58
C GLY A 488 29.50 27.49 8.20
N GLY A 489 29.03 26.27 7.82
CA GLY A 489 29.90 25.19 7.36
C GLY A 489 30.64 25.54 6.06
N HIS A 490 29.89 26.07 5.09
CA HIS A 490 30.45 26.50 3.81
C HIS A 490 31.44 27.67 3.96
N ALA A 491 31.16 28.58 4.89
CA ALA A 491 32.07 29.68 5.22
C ALA A 491 33.37 29.17 5.88
N ALA A 492 33.27 28.17 6.76
CA ALA A 492 34.45 27.54 7.38
C ALA A 492 35.33 26.85 6.34
N GLU A 493 34.78 26.07 5.44
CA GLU A 493 35.53 25.43 4.35
C GLU A 493 36.30 26.47 3.54
N ARG A 494 35.64 27.57 3.15
CA ARG A 494 36.25 28.61 2.34
C ARG A 494 37.37 29.38 3.07
N ILE A 495 37.23 29.57 4.38
CA ILE A 495 38.24 30.27 5.18
C ILE A 495 39.48 29.38 5.42
N VAL A 496 39.25 28.09 5.73
CA VAL A 496 40.33 27.17 6.14
C VAL A 496 41.02 26.53 4.94
N PHE A 497 40.23 26.04 3.98
CA PHE A 497 40.74 25.27 2.82
C PHE A 497 40.83 26.11 1.53
N GLY A 498 40.22 27.30 1.50
CA GLY A 498 40.20 28.16 0.30
C GLY A 498 39.25 27.68 -0.80
N GLU A 499 38.63 26.54 -0.62
CA GLU A 499 37.69 25.91 -1.58
C GLU A 499 36.44 25.45 -0.87
N SER A 500 35.36 25.19 -1.63
CA SER A 500 34.10 24.70 -1.13
C SER A 500 33.88 23.28 -1.59
N SER A 501 33.27 22.45 -0.74
CA SER A 501 32.95 21.05 -1.05
C SER A 501 31.46 20.80 -1.24
N THR A 502 31.10 19.57 -1.59
CA THR A 502 29.72 19.11 -1.68
C THR A 502 29.09 18.78 -0.32
N CYS A 503 29.86 18.87 0.78
CA CYS A 503 29.39 18.58 2.14
C CYS A 503 28.22 19.49 2.54
N GLY A 504 28.28 20.78 2.16
CA GLY A 504 27.24 21.78 2.46
C GLY A 504 26.02 21.80 1.58
N ARG A 505 25.77 20.78 0.74
CA ARG A 505 24.63 20.75 -0.17
C ARG A 505 23.29 20.97 0.54
N ASP A 506 23.00 20.15 1.55
CA ASP A 506 21.73 20.20 2.29
C ASP A 506 21.54 21.54 3.01
N ASP A 507 22.65 22.12 3.50
CA ASP A 507 22.65 23.41 4.20
C ASP A 507 22.35 24.58 3.25
N ILE A 508 22.90 24.55 2.04
CA ILE A 508 22.60 25.54 0.99
C ILE A 508 21.13 25.41 0.53
N GLU A 509 20.65 24.19 0.32
CA GLU A 509 19.23 23.95 -0.05
C GLU A 509 18.31 24.47 1.05
N ARG A 510 18.63 24.21 2.32
CA ARG A 510 17.86 24.68 3.49
C ARG A 510 17.87 26.20 3.59
N ALA A 511 19.05 26.84 3.50
CA ALA A 511 19.18 28.29 3.53
C ALA A 511 18.35 28.94 2.41
N THR A 512 18.47 28.43 1.18
CA THR A 512 17.72 28.92 0.01
C THR A 512 16.22 28.77 0.21
N ALA A 513 15.76 27.65 0.75
CA ALA A 513 14.33 27.42 1.02
C ALA A 513 13.78 28.41 2.07
N ILE A 514 14.54 28.68 3.14
CA ILE A 514 14.15 29.68 4.16
C ILE A 514 14.02 31.05 3.52
N VAL A 515 15.03 31.51 2.77
CA VAL A 515 15.04 32.83 2.14
C VAL A 515 13.90 32.97 1.13
N ARG A 516 13.66 31.94 0.30
CA ARG A 516 12.54 31.97 -0.64
C ARG A 516 11.19 32.15 0.07
N ARG A 517 10.99 31.48 1.20
CA ARG A 517 9.77 31.66 2.00
C ARG A 517 9.70 33.07 2.63
N MET A 518 10.82 33.60 3.13
CA MET A 518 10.88 34.98 3.64
C MET A 518 10.43 36.01 2.60
N VAL A 519 10.91 35.85 1.36
CA VAL A 519 10.65 36.79 0.27
C VAL A 519 9.26 36.59 -0.32
N LYS A 520 8.86 35.34 -0.59
CA LYS A 520 7.64 35.03 -1.34
C LYS A 520 6.39 34.85 -0.47
N GLU A 521 6.53 34.23 0.70
CA GLU A 521 5.38 33.87 1.54
C GLU A 521 5.15 34.86 2.70
N PHE A 522 6.25 35.33 3.32
CA PHE A 522 6.17 36.12 4.55
C PHE A 522 6.28 37.63 4.35
N GLY A 523 6.57 38.09 3.12
CA GLY A 523 6.69 39.53 2.82
C GLY A 523 7.81 40.21 3.63
N MET A 524 8.91 39.50 3.93
CA MET A 524 10.02 40.00 4.76
C MET A 524 11.10 40.76 3.96
N SER A 525 10.88 41.04 2.68
CA SER A 525 11.75 41.89 1.85
C SER A 525 11.28 43.34 1.89
N GLU A 526 12.19 44.27 2.14
CA GLU A 526 11.88 45.71 2.12
C GLU A 526 11.64 46.24 0.69
N ARG A 527 12.31 45.66 -0.31
CA ARG A 527 12.18 46.06 -1.72
C ARG A 527 10.85 45.61 -2.34
N LEU A 528 10.38 44.43 -1.96
CA LEU A 528 9.14 43.85 -2.49
C LEU A 528 7.92 44.18 -1.63
N GLY A 529 8.13 44.61 -0.37
CA GLY A 529 7.08 44.93 0.58
C GLY A 529 6.33 43.71 1.13
N PRO A 530 5.25 43.91 1.91
CA PRO A 530 4.48 42.86 2.53
C PRO A 530 3.49 42.23 1.55
N VAL A 531 4.00 41.61 0.51
CA VAL A 531 3.23 40.95 -0.56
C VAL A 531 3.59 39.47 -0.61
N ALA A 532 2.59 38.60 -0.76
CA ALA A 532 2.79 37.17 -1.01
C ALA A 532 2.76 36.90 -2.52
N PHE A 533 3.77 36.19 -3.01
CA PHE A 533 3.96 35.84 -4.41
C PHE A 533 3.86 34.34 -4.62
N GLY A 534 3.19 33.92 -5.71
CA GLY A 534 3.06 32.52 -6.08
C GLY A 534 1.96 31.83 -5.27
N ARG A 535 0.73 31.85 -5.79
CA ARG A 535 -0.34 31.03 -5.21
C ARG A 535 0.01 29.56 -5.46
N LYS A 536 0.14 28.80 -4.38
CA LYS A 536 0.14 27.34 -4.44
C LYS A 536 -1.27 26.87 -4.83
N HIS A 537 -1.67 27.05 -6.09
CA HIS A 537 -2.74 26.25 -6.62
C HIS A 537 -2.17 24.84 -6.79
N GLN A 538 -2.40 24.01 -5.82
CA GLN A 538 -2.27 22.56 -5.99
C GLN A 538 -3.33 22.13 -7.01
N MET A 539 -3.10 22.44 -8.30
CA MET A 539 -3.79 21.74 -9.37
C MET A 539 -3.20 20.34 -9.41
N ILE A 540 -3.90 19.40 -8.80
CA ILE A 540 -3.63 17.97 -8.81
C ILE A 540 -3.94 17.41 -10.22
N PHE A 541 -3.34 18.02 -11.25
CA PHE A 541 -3.44 17.56 -12.61
C PHE A 541 -2.14 16.80 -12.95
N LEU A 542 -2.24 15.51 -13.23
CA LEU A 542 -1.21 14.67 -13.84
C LEU A 542 -0.06 14.15 -12.96
N GLY A 543 -0.16 14.10 -11.62
CA GLY A 543 0.88 13.43 -10.82
C GLY A 543 2.30 14.03 -10.97
N ARG A 544 2.41 15.21 -11.57
CA ARG A 544 3.57 16.09 -11.55
C ARG A 544 3.20 17.32 -10.74
N ASP A 545 4.07 17.74 -9.84
CA ASP A 545 4.11 19.11 -9.36
C ASP A 545 4.27 20.00 -10.60
N ILE A 546 3.14 20.34 -11.22
CA ILE A 546 3.14 21.35 -12.27
C ILE A 546 3.32 22.66 -11.54
N GLY A 547 4.47 23.18 -11.72
CA GLY A 547 5.13 24.29 -11.11
C GLY A 547 4.20 25.36 -10.58
N GLU A 548 4.62 25.94 -9.46
CA GLU A 548 4.12 27.16 -8.90
C GLU A 548 3.66 28.10 -10.01
N GLN A 549 2.36 28.34 -10.10
CA GLN A 549 1.80 29.22 -11.11
C GLN A 549 2.28 30.63 -10.78
N ARG A 550 3.13 31.18 -11.63
CA ARG A 550 3.65 32.53 -11.47
C ARG A 550 2.48 33.50 -11.62
N ASP A 551 2.07 34.12 -10.53
CA ASP A 551 1.05 35.19 -10.49
C ASP A 551 1.68 36.58 -10.51
N TYR A 552 2.96 36.67 -10.90
CA TYR A 552 3.74 37.88 -10.93
C TYR A 552 4.48 38.05 -12.28
N SER A 553 4.79 39.30 -12.61
CA SER A 553 5.48 39.66 -13.83
C SER A 553 6.93 39.15 -13.84
N GLN A 554 7.55 39.08 -15.02
CA GLN A 554 8.96 38.68 -15.14
C GLN A 554 9.88 39.62 -14.34
N HIS A 555 9.60 40.93 -14.36
CA HIS A 555 10.35 41.93 -13.58
C HIS A 555 10.30 41.64 -12.08
N VAL A 556 9.13 41.30 -11.54
CA VAL A 556 9.01 40.90 -10.13
C VAL A 556 9.76 39.59 -9.86
N GLY A 557 9.77 38.65 -10.80
CA GLY A 557 10.57 37.41 -10.71
C GLY A 557 12.07 37.70 -10.58
N GLU A 558 12.61 38.63 -11.38
CA GLU A 558 14.01 39.09 -11.33
C GLU A 558 14.31 39.73 -9.97
N LEU A 559 13.42 40.58 -9.46
CA LEU A 559 13.56 41.18 -8.10
C LEU A 559 13.54 40.12 -6.99
N ILE A 560 12.70 39.09 -7.10
CA ILE A 560 12.70 37.96 -6.14
C ILE A 560 14.05 37.25 -6.15
N ASP A 561 14.60 36.95 -7.32
CA ASP A 561 15.87 36.26 -7.45
C ASP A 561 17.04 37.13 -6.92
N GLU A 562 17.01 38.45 -7.16
CA GLU A 562 17.98 39.40 -6.59
C GLU A 562 17.90 39.45 -5.06
N GLU A 563 16.69 39.52 -4.48
CA GLU A 563 16.50 39.54 -3.03
C GLU A 563 16.93 38.23 -2.39
N VAL A 564 16.61 37.07 -3.00
CA VAL A 564 17.08 35.77 -2.52
C VAL A 564 18.61 35.72 -2.50
N ARG A 565 19.25 36.16 -3.58
CA ARG A 565 20.72 36.21 -3.63
C ARG A 565 21.28 37.15 -2.57
N ARG A 566 20.71 38.36 -2.42
CA ARG A 566 21.15 39.35 -1.43
C ARG A 566 21.13 38.78 0.00
N PHE A 567 20.03 38.17 0.42
CA PHE A 567 19.94 37.56 1.76
C PHE A 567 20.96 36.43 1.98
N LEU A 568 21.21 35.60 0.95
CA LEU A 568 22.21 34.54 1.03
C LEU A 568 23.63 35.11 1.12
N ASP A 569 23.95 36.12 0.30
CA ASP A 569 25.28 36.75 0.31
C ASP A 569 25.54 37.50 1.63
N GLU A 570 24.56 38.23 2.16
CA GLU A 570 24.61 38.88 3.47
C GLU A 570 24.82 37.87 4.60
N GLY A 571 24.03 36.76 4.59
CA GLY A 571 24.19 35.67 5.57
C GLY A 571 25.54 35.00 5.50
N PHE A 572 26.04 34.75 4.29
CA PHE A 572 27.40 34.19 4.10
C PHE A 572 28.51 35.13 4.57
N ALA A 573 28.42 36.43 4.22
CA ALA A 573 29.36 37.43 4.66
C ALA A 573 29.40 37.54 6.19
N ARG A 574 28.23 37.54 6.85
CA ARG A 574 28.11 37.56 8.30
C ARG A 574 28.69 36.27 8.93
N ALA A 575 28.45 35.09 8.36
CA ALA A 575 29.07 33.85 8.82
C ALA A 575 30.60 33.91 8.72
N CYS A 576 31.14 34.41 7.59
CA CYS A 576 32.59 34.61 7.43
C CYS A 576 33.17 35.60 8.45
N ALA A 577 32.48 36.70 8.76
CA ALA A 577 32.90 37.67 9.73
C ALA A 577 33.00 37.07 11.15
N ILE A 578 31.99 36.32 11.56
CA ILE A 578 31.96 35.59 12.85
C ILE A 578 33.10 34.60 12.94
N LEU A 579 33.31 33.77 11.91
CA LEU A 579 34.36 32.75 11.91
C LEU A 579 35.78 33.35 11.92
N ARG A 580 35.99 34.44 11.21
CA ARG A 580 37.29 35.14 11.25
C ARG A 580 37.58 35.75 12.62
N ALA A 581 36.58 36.28 13.32
CA ALA A 581 36.73 36.81 14.68
C ALA A 581 37.00 35.70 15.72
N HIS A 582 36.61 34.45 15.43
CA HIS A 582 36.71 33.33 16.37
C HIS A 582 37.42 32.11 15.73
N LEU A 583 38.48 32.36 14.95
CA LEU A 583 39.19 31.33 14.20
C LEU A 583 39.88 30.31 15.13
N ASP A 584 40.42 30.76 16.24
CA ASP A 584 41.04 29.92 17.28
C ASP A 584 40.02 28.96 17.93
N LEU A 585 38.78 29.40 18.10
CA LEU A 585 37.70 28.57 18.61
C LEU A 585 37.29 27.51 17.57
N LEU A 586 37.20 27.91 16.29
CA LEU A 586 36.90 26.98 15.19
C LEU A 586 37.97 25.88 15.11
N GLU A 587 39.25 26.22 15.17
CA GLU A 587 40.34 25.25 15.11
C GLU A 587 40.35 24.31 16.31
N ARG A 588 40.09 24.81 17.53
CA ARG A 588 40.00 23.98 18.73
C ARG A 588 38.84 22.99 18.61
N LEU A 589 37.66 23.49 18.24
CA LEU A 589 36.46 22.66 18.12
C LEU A 589 36.63 21.57 17.07
N ALA A 590 37.18 21.92 15.90
CA ALA A 590 37.45 20.95 14.83
C ALA A 590 38.47 19.88 15.27
N ARG A 591 39.55 20.27 15.99
CA ARG A 591 40.58 19.35 16.48
C ARG A 591 40.03 18.37 17.52
N GLU A 592 39.23 18.86 18.48
CA GLU A 592 38.55 18.00 19.46
C GLU A 592 37.56 17.05 18.78
N LEU A 593 36.81 17.54 17.79
CA LEU A 593 35.85 16.76 17.04
C LEU A 593 36.52 15.66 16.20
N ILE A 594 37.68 15.91 15.60
CA ILE A 594 38.47 14.89 14.90
C ILE A 594 38.94 13.80 15.88
N GLY A 595 39.29 14.16 17.11
CA GLY A 595 39.74 13.22 18.13
C GLY A 595 38.63 12.36 18.74
N GLN A 596 37.51 12.97 19.10
CA GLN A 596 36.39 12.31 19.82
C GLN A 596 35.26 11.87 18.93
N GLU A 597 35.22 12.27 17.65
CA GLU A 597 34.16 12.00 16.63
C GLU A 597 32.78 12.55 16.99
N SER A 598 32.47 12.79 18.26
CA SER A 598 31.22 13.36 18.73
C SER A 598 31.43 14.18 19.99
N LEU A 599 30.86 15.38 20.05
CA LEU A 599 30.91 16.28 21.20
C LEU A 599 29.48 16.55 21.67
N ASP A 600 29.23 16.27 22.95
CA ASP A 600 27.92 16.51 23.61
C ASP A 600 27.87 17.98 24.14
N ALA A 601 26.67 18.34 24.67
CA ALA A 601 26.44 19.67 25.22
C ALA A 601 27.48 20.04 26.30
N SER A 602 27.89 19.10 27.15
CA SER A 602 28.83 19.34 28.25
C SER A 602 30.25 19.62 27.76
N ALA A 603 30.70 18.90 26.73
CA ALA A 603 31.96 19.14 26.06
C ALA A 603 31.95 20.49 25.31
N LEU A 604 30.84 20.80 24.65
CA LEU A 604 30.68 22.07 23.94
C LEU A 604 30.68 23.27 24.89
N GLU A 605 29.99 23.21 26.02
CA GLU A 605 29.99 24.27 27.02
C GLU A 605 31.42 24.52 27.58
N ARG A 606 32.19 23.47 27.83
CA ARG A 606 33.60 23.62 28.26
C ARG A 606 34.43 24.31 27.19
N ILE A 607 34.26 23.99 25.92
CA ILE A 607 35.03 24.60 24.83
C ILE A 607 34.58 26.04 24.58
N PHE A 608 33.28 26.31 24.60
CA PHE A 608 32.70 27.63 24.42
C PHE A 608 32.85 28.54 25.65
N GLY A 609 32.84 28.01 26.88
CA GLY A 609 33.02 28.76 28.12
C GLY A 609 34.43 29.29 28.31
N LEU A 610 35.40 28.79 27.56
CA LEU A 610 36.77 29.33 27.49
C LEU A 610 36.89 30.54 26.54
N ALA A 611 35.83 30.87 25.78
CA ALA A 611 35.73 32.02 24.89
C ALA A 611 34.81 33.07 25.52
N GLU A 612 35.30 34.26 25.88
CA GLU A 612 34.46 35.35 26.32
C GLU A 612 33.40 35.71 25.23
N PRO A 613 32.15 36.00 25.61
CA PRO A 613 31.12 36.43 24.65
C PRO A 613 31.52 37.81 24.11
N GLY A 614 32.19 37.83 22.97
CA GLY A 614 32.47 39.05 22.24
C GLY A 614 31.17 39.66 21.69
N THR A 615 30.76 40.79 22.27
CA THR A 615 29.71 41.64 21.73
C THR A 615 30.12 42.16 20.35
N VAL A 616 29.60 41.54 19.29
CA VAL A 616 29.66 42.15 17.96
C VAL A 616 28.64 43.28 17.96
N THR A 617 29.10 44.51 18.23
CA THR A 617 28.33 45.73 18.03
C THR A 617 27.92 45.82 16.55
N SER A 618 26.62 45.88 16.30
CA SER A 618 26.03 46.21 15.00
C SER A 618 26.45 47.66 14.64
N THR A 619 27.30 47.81 13.63
CA THR A 619 27.42 49.05 12.86
C THR A 619 26.61 48.92 11.56
#